data_0d8f8b570bce27e7af64a19b7141054e
#
_entry.id   0d8f8b570bce27e7af64a19b7141054e
#
_cell.length_a   1.000
_cell.length_b   1.000
_cell.length_c   1.000
_cell.angle_alpha   90.00
_cell.angle_beta   90.00
_cell.angle_gamma   90.00
#
_symmetry.space_group_name_H-M   'P 1'
#
loop_
_entity.id
_entity.type
_entity.pdbx_description
1 polymer ?
#
loop_
_entity_poly.entity_id
_entity_poly.type
_entity_poly.pdbx_seq_one_letter_code
_entity_poly.pdbx_strand_id
1 'polypeptide(L)'
;MSGIDQSKIRNFCIIAHIDHGKSTLADRIIEMTGLLTSREMQSQVLDNMELERERGITIKAQTVRTVYKAKDGEEYIFNLIDTPGHVDFNYEVSRSLAACDGAILVVDAAQGVEAQTLANVYLALDHDLDVVPVLNKIDLPSADPQRVIEEIEDVIGIEAEDAPQISAKTGLNVDQVLEEIVAKVPAPTGDPKASLQALIFDSLYDAYKGVIVFCRIKEGTVKKGTPILMMATGAKAEVVEVGYFGAGQFIPCEELSAGMVGYITASLKNVKDTRVGDTVTDAGRPCAEHFRVIKKSIRWYIVDYIRQTGQNTRI
;
A
#
# COMPACT_ATOMS: atom_id res chain seq x y z
N MET A 1 0.20 -2.74 25.64
CA MET A 1 1.37 -1.99 25.12
C MET A 1 0.98 -0.53 25.14
N SER A 2 1.68 0.32 25.92
CA SER A 2 1.54 1.77 25.88
C SER A 2 1.80 2.23 24.45
N GLY A 3 0.95 3.09 23.92
CA GLY A 3 0.77 3.49 22.52
C GLY A 3 2.02 3.44 21.64
N ILE A 4 1.85 2.85 20.47
CA ILE A 4 2.85 2.88 19.40
C ILE A 4 3.09 4.35 19.05
N ASP A 5 4.34 4.78 19.06
CA ASP A 5 4.71 6.14 18.63
C ASP A 5 4.42 6.30 17.13
N GLN A 6 3.46 7.17 16.80
CA GLN A 6 3.03 7.45 15.44
C GLN A 6 4.18 7.95 14.56
N SER A 7 5.16 8.65 15.13
CA SER A 7 6.36 9.12 14.40
C SER A 7 7.22 7.98 13.85
N LYS A 8 7.09 6.79 14.42
CA LYS A 8 7.83 5.57 14.03
C LYS A 8 7.05 4.67 13.05
N ILE A 9 5.89 5.08 12.58
CA ILE A 9 5.11 4.32 11.60
C ILE A 9 5.48 4.79 10.19
N ARG A 10 5.58 3.83 9.26
CA ARG A 10 5.74 4.08 7.82
C ARG A 10 4.74 3.22 7.06
N ASN A 11 3.80 3.86 6.39
CA ASN A 11 2.80 3.19 5.55
C ASN A 11 3.15 3.44 4.10
N PHE A 12 3.57 2.42 3.40
CA PHE A 12 4.05 2.57 2.03
C PHE A 12 3.63 1.39 1.15
N CYS A 13 3.66 1.64 -0.13
CA CYS A 13 3.49 0.62 -1.15
C CYS A 13 4.71 0.54 -2.05
N ILE A 14 4.78 -0.50 -2.89
CA ILE A 14 5.76 -0.62 -3.95
C ILE A 14 5.03 -0.52 -5.28
N ILE A 15 5.43 0.44 -6.10
CA ILE A 15 4.96 0.61 -7.47
C ILE A 15 6.09 0.30 -8.45
N ALA A 16 5.76 -0.41 -9.52
CA ALA A 16 6.74 -0.83 -10.51
C ALA A 16 6.05 -1.22 -11.82
N HIS A 17 6.79 -1.22 -12.91
CA HIS A 17 6.40 -1.94 -14.12
C HIS A 17 6.47 -3.46 -13.88
N ILE A 18 5.75 -4.23 -14.73
CA ILE A 18 5.83 -5.71 -14.71
C ILE A 18 7.30 -6.13 -14.89
N ASP A 19 7.72 -7.14 -14.14
CA ASP A 19 9.07 -7.70 -14.15
C ASP A 19 10.21 -6.76 -13.70
N HIS A 20 9.93 -5.54 -13.21
CA HIS A 20 10.96 -4.67 -12.61
C HIS A 20 11.43 -5.15 -11.23
N GLY A 21 10.78 -6.17 -10.64
CA GLY A 21 11.21 -6.83 -9.41
C GLY A 21 10.48 -6.37 -8.15
N LYS A 22 9.24 -5.88 -8.28
CA LYS A 22 8.37 -5.48 -7.17
C LYS A 22 8.24 -6.55 -6.10
N SER A 23 7.74 -7.74 -6.44
CA SER A 23 7.53 -8.85 -5.49
C SER A 23 8.83 -9.36 -4.91
N THR A 24 9.93 -9.35 -5.69
CA THR A 24 11.26 -9.72 -5.20
C THR A 24 11.77 -8.74 -4.15
N LEU A 25 11.55 -7.43 -4.33
CA LEU A 25 11.91 -6.42 -3.32
C LEU A 25 11.04 -6.57 -2.07
N ALA A 26 9.73 -6.80 -2.22
CA ALA A 26 8.84 -7.06 -1.09
C ALA A 26 9.30 -8.26 -0.25
N ASP A 27 9.67 -9.37 -0.90
CA ASP A 27 10.24 -10.54 -0.24
C ASP A 27 11.53 -10.20 0.54
N ARG A 28 12.42 -9.39 -0.04
CA ARG A 28 13.66 -8.97 0.65
C ARG A 28 13.38 -8.07 1.85
N ILE A 29 12.41 -7.17 1.77
CA ILE A 29 12.00 -6.35 2.93
C ILE A 29 11.50 -7.25 4.06
N ILE A 30 10.66 -8.23 3.76
CA ILE A 30 10.13 -9.20 4.75
C ILE A 30 11.26 -10.03 5.37
N GLU A 31 12.20 -10.50 4.56
CA GLU A 31 13.36 -11.26 5.02
C GLU A 31 14.27 -10.43 5.94
N MET A 32 14.65 -9.22 5.51
CA MET A 32 15.57 -8.35 6.24
C MET A 32 14.99 -7.81 7.55
N THR A 33 13.67 -7.66 7.62
CA THR A 33 12.98 -7.28 8.87
C THR A 33 12.75 -8.46 9.81
N GLY A 34 13.13 -9.68 9.40
CA GLY A 34 13.06 -10.86 10.25
C GLY A 34 11.64 -11.33 10.57
N LEU A 35 10.65 -10.90 9.79
CA LEU A 35 9.26 -11.33 9.99
C LEU A 35 9.07 -12.83 9.72
N LEU A 36 9.81 -13.37 8.77
CA LEU A 36 9.89 -14.79 8.45
C LEU A 36 11.34 -15.26 8.53
N THR A 37 11.52 -16.48 9.02
CA THR A 37 12.83 -17.13 9.01
C THR A 37 13.19 -17.56 7.58
N SER A 38 14.48 -17.73 7.29
CA SER A 38 14.95 -18.19 5.98
C SER A 38 14.36 -19.54 5.54
N ARG A 39 13.85 -20.35 6.48
CA ARG A 39 13.19 -21.62 6.20
C ARG A 39 11.71 -21.47 5.84
N GLU A 40 11.07 -20.40 6.30
CA GLU A 40 9.67 -20.08 6.03
C GLU A 40 9.51 -19.21 4.80
N MET A 41 10.60 -18.57 4.36
CA MET A 41 10.62 -17.78 3.13
C MET A 41 10.37 -18.66 1.92
N GLN A 42 9.35 -18.31 1.16
CA GLN A 42 9.05 -18.83 -0.17
C GLN A 42 9.16 -17.68 -1.15
N SER A 43 9.41 -17.98 -2.41
CA SER A 43 9.34 -16.98 -3.47
C SER A 43 7.94 -16.40 -3.55
N GLN A 44 7.82 -15.08 -3.64
CA GLN A 44 6.55 -14.36 -3.71
C GLN A 44 5.64 -14.64 -2.50
N VAL A 45 6.17 -14.40 -1.30
CA VAL A 45 5.47 -14.65 -0.02
C VAL A 45 4.12 -13.95 0.07
N LEU A 46 3.99 -12.77 -0.53
CA LEU A 46 2.74 -11.99 -0.53
C LEU A 46 1.77 -12.46 -1.62
N ASP A 47 2.21 -13.14 -2.67
CA ASP A 47 1.34 -13.64 -3.73
C ASP A 47 0.70 -14.98 -3.28
N ASN A 48 -0.48 -14.89 -2.66
CA ASN A 48 -1.16 -16.03 -2.05
C ASN A 48 -2.02 -16.84 -3.02
N MET A 49 -2.33 -16.30 -4.21
CA MET A 49 -3.13 -16.99 -5.22
C MET A 49 -2.23 -17.84 -6.13
N GLU A 50 -2.68 -19.05 -6.45
CA GLU A 50 -1.96 -19.93 -7.38
C GLU A 50 -1.72 -19.27 -8.74
N LEU A 51 -2.70 -18.50 -9.22
CA LEU A 51 -2.63 -17.73 -10.46
C LEU A 51 -1.60 -16.57 -10.41
N GLU A 52 -1.43 -15.92 -9.25
CA GLU A 52 -0.40 -14.90 -9.05
C GLU A 52 0.99 -15.48 -9.21
N ARG A 53 1.25 -16.63 -8.57
CA ARG A 53 2.53 -17.34 -8.64
C ARG A 53 2.81 -17.90 -10.03
N GLU A 54 1.78 -18.45 -10.70
CA GLU A 54 1.93 -19.01 -12.05
C GLU A 54 2.29 -17.93 -13.07
N ARG A 55 1.70 -16.73 -12.93
CA ARG A 55 1.89 -15.64 -13.88
C ARG A 55 2.92 -14.60 -13.45
N GLY A 56 3.44 -14.69 -12.23
CA GLY A 56 4.40 -13.74 -11.69
C GLY A 56 3.85 -12.32 -11.51
N ILE A 57 2.53 -12.16 -11.34
CA ILE A 57 1.85 -10.86 -11.18
C ILE A 57 1.02 -10.85 -9.91
N THR A 58 1.07 -9.76 -9.16
CA THR A 58 0.15 -9.52 -8.04
C THR A 58 -1.21 -9.12 -8.59
N ILE A 59 -2.26 -9.82 -8.20
CA ILE A 59 -3.66 -9.56 -8.60
C ILE A 59 -4.38 -8.85 -7.47
N LYS A 60 -4.20 -9.32 -6.23
CA LYS A 60 -4.85 -8.78 -5.04
C LYS A 60 -3.83 -8.09 -4.14
N ALA A 61 -4.16 -6.88 -3.70
CA ALA A 61 -3.33 -6.18 -2.73
C ALA A 61 -3.19 -7.01 -1.45
N GLN A 62 -1.95 -7.16 -0.98
CA GLN A 62 -1.63 -7.81 0.28
C GLN A 62 -1.01 -6.78 1.22
N THR A 63 -1.28 -6.91 2.49
CA THR A 63 -0.73 -6.01 3.50
C THR A 63 0.06 -6.82 4.52
N VAL A 64 1.23 -6.33 4.88
CA VAL A 64 2.05 -6.94 5.93
C VAL A 64 2.65 -5.85 6.80
N ARG A 65 2.65 -6.10 8.10
CA ARG A 65 3.33 -5.26 9.09
C ARG A 65 4.61 -5.94 9.53
N THR A 66 5.71 -5.20 9.46
CA THR A 66 7.02 -5.63 9.97
C THR A 66 7.60 -4.58 10.92
N VAL A 67 8.66 -4.95 11.65
CA VAL A 67 9.42 -4.03 12.50
C VAL A 67 10.83 -3.98 11.96
N TYR A 68 11.30 -2.77 11.67
CA TYR A 68 12.65 -2.53 11.21
C TYR A 68 13.46 -1.75 12.24
N LYS A 69 14.63 -2.26 12.59
CA LYS A 69 15.59 -1.55 13.45
C LYS A 69 16.54 -0.77 12.55
N ALA A 70 16.36 0.54 12.50
CA ALA A 70 17.13 1.43 11.64
C ALA A 70 18.55 1.71 12.18
N LYS A 71 19.39 2.32 11.34
CA LYS A 71 20.77 2.67 11.69
C LYS A 71 20.85 3.74 12.80
N ASP A 72 19.79 4.51 13.02
CA ASP A 72 19.66 5.45 14.15
C ASP A 72 19.47 4.73 15.51
N GLY A 73 19.28 3.40 15.50
CA GLY A 73 19.08 2.55 16.67
C GLY A 73 17.62 2.40 17.09
N GLU A 74 16.69 3.10 16.45
CA GLU A 74 15.27 3.10 16.73
C GLU A 74 14.55 1.99 15.97
N GLU A 75 13.38 1.58 16.48
CA GLU A 75 12.51 0.60 15.82
C GLU A 75 11.35 1.32 15.11
N TYR A 76 11.18 1.01 13.84
CA TYR A 76 10.11 1.53 13.00
C TYR A 76 9.14 0.43 12.62
N ILE A 77 7.86 0.79 12.60
CA ILE A 77 6.79 -0.09 12.11
C ILE A 77 6.59 0.19 10.65
N PHE A 78 6.83 -0.79 9.82
CA PHE A 78 6.59 -0.76 8.39
C PHE A 78 5.29 -1.49 8.07
N ASN A 79 4.32 -0.77 7.52
CA ASN A 79 3.14 -1.34 6.92
C ASN A 79 3.33 -1.31 5.39
N LEU A 80 3.77 -2.43 4.84
CA LEU A 80 3.88 -2.62 3.40
C LEU A 80 2.53 -3.04 2.84
N ILE A 81 2.01 -2.26 1.90
CA ILE A 81 0.79 -2.56 1.16
C ILE A 81 1.21 -2.90 -0.26
N ASP A 82 1.33 -4.19 -0.57
CA ASP A 82 1.70 -4.65 -1.91
C ASP A 82 0.53 -4.43 -2.87
N THR A 83 0.81 -3.79 -4.00
CA THR A 83 -0.19 -3.36 -4.98
C THR A 83 -0.03 -4.12 -6.29
N PRO A 84 -1.12 -4.42 -7.03
CA PRO A 84 -0.99 -4.92 -8.39
C PRO A 84 -0.15 -3.98 -9.26
N GLY A 85 0.70 -4.55 -10.13
CA GLY A 85 1.52 -3.75 -11.06
C GLY A 85 0.86 -3.52 -12.42
N HIS A 86 -0.22 -4.22 -12.75
CA HIS A 86 -0.84 -4.21 -14.07
C HIS A 86 -1.91 -3.13 -14.20
N VAL A 87 -1.95 -2.45 -15.36
CA VAL A 87 -2.91 -1.36 -15.65
C VAL A 87 -4.38 -1.76 -15.54
N ASP A 88 -4.71 -3.03 -15.76
CA ASP A 88 -6.09 -3.52 -15.63
C ASP A 88 -6.60 -3.46 -14.19
N PHE A 89 -5.71 -3.34 -13.20
CA PHE A 89 -6.02 -3.28 -11.77
C PHE A 89 -5.89 -1.87 -11.19
N ASN A 90 -5.97 -0.82 -12.01
CA ASN A 90 -5.83 0.58 -11.55
C ASN A 90 -6.77 0.94 -10.39
N TYR A 91 -7.96 0.33 -10.33
CA TYR A 91 -8.90 0.55 -9.24
C TYR A 91 -8.39 -0.05 -7.92
N GLU A 92 -7.83 -1.25 -7.96
CA GLU A 92 -7.20 -1.92 -6.81
C GLU A 92 -5.96 -1.15 -6.35
N VAL A 93 -5.14 -0.69 -7.29
CA VAL A 93 -3.96 0.15 -7.03
C VAL A 93 -4.38 1.44 -6.32
N SER A 94 -5.29 2.21 -6.89
CA SER A 94 -5.75 3.48 -6.30
C SER A 94 -6.28 3.34 -4.87
N ARG A 95 -6.97 2.24 -4.54
CA ARG A 95 -7.46 1.98 -3.19
C ARG A 95 -6.33 1.73 -2.18
N SER A 96 -5.35 0.96 -2.59
CA SER A 96 -4.19 0.65 -1.76
C SER A 96 -3.33 1.89 -1.54
N LEU A 97 -3.13 2.72 -2.58
CA LEU A 97 -2.42 3.99 -2.49
C LEU A 97 -3.06 4.94 -1.46
N ALA A 98 -4.39 5.01 -1.41
CA ALA A 98 -5.12 5.84 -0.45
C ALA A 98 -4.84 5.48 1.04
N ALA A 99 -4.34 4.27 1.31
CA ALA A 99 -3.96 3.83 2.65
C ALA A 99 -2.48 4.10 2.97
N CYS A 100 -1.67 4.52 1.99
CA CYS A 100 -0.24 4.80 2.14
C CYS A 100 0.03 6.28 2.47
N ASP A 101 1.27 6.53 2.90
CA ASP A 101 1.85 7.87 3.07
C ASP A 101 3.03 8.08 2.11
N GLY A 102 3.57 7.00 1.50
CA GLY A 102 4.60 7.05 0.47
C GLY A 102 4.57 5.84 -0.45
N ALA A 103 5.29 5.95 -1.57
CA ALA A 103 5.41 4.90 -2.57
C ALA A 103 6.88 4.69 -2.96
N ILE A 104 7.33 3.45 -2.97
CA ILE A 104 8.65 3.07 -3.46
C ILE A 104 8.51 2.75 -4.95
N LEU A 105 9.14 3.56 -5.79
CA LEU A 105 9.15 3.39 -7.24
C LEU A 105 10.35 2.54 -7.64
N VAL A 106 10.08 1.30 -8.07
CA VAL A 106 11.14 0.40 -8.54
C VAL A 106 11.27 0.48 -10.05
N VAL A 107 12.45 0.87 -10.51
CA VAL A 107 12.79 0.96 -11.94
C VAL A 107 13.94 -0.01 -12.25
N ASP A 108 13.80 -0.79 -13.32
CA ASP A 108 14.84 -1.68 -13.82
C ASP A 108 15.98 -0.86 -14.44
N ALA A 109 17.20 -1.01 -13.91
CA ALA A 109 18.38 -0.26 -14.37
C ALA A 109 18.82 -0.58 -15.82
N ALA A 110 18.29 -1.65 -16.42
CA ALA A 110 18.54 -1.99 -17.81
C ALA A 110 17.43 -1.48 -18.77
N GLN A 111 16.16 -1.56 -18.33
CA GLN A 111 15.00 -1.20 -19.16
C GLN A 111 14.64 0.29 -19.06
N GLY A 112 14.74 0.89 -17.86
CA GLY A 112 14.39 2.29 -17.62
C GLY A 112 12.90 2.52 -17.36
N VAL A 113 12.43 3.75 -17.64
CA VAL A 113 11.05 4.17 -17.39
C VAL A 113 10.14 3.69 -18.51
N GLU A 114 9.09 3.00 -18.12
CA GLU A 114 8.09 2.45 -19.03
C GLU A 114 6.70 3.11 -18.83
N ALA A 115 5.79 2.95 -19.82
CA ALA A 115 4.47 3.58 -19.76
C ALA A 115 3.65 3.26 -18.50
N GLN A 116 3.75 2.02 -17.99
CA GLN A 116 3.10 1.64 -16.73
C GLN A 116 3.75 2.30 -15.50
N THR A 117 5.06 2.52 -15.54
CA THR A 117 5.78 3.27 -14.50
C THR A 117 5.15 4.65 -14.33
N LEU A 118 5.00 5.38 -15.44
CA LEU A 118 4.37 6.71 -15.46
C LEU A 118 2.94 6.68 -14.91
N ALA A 119 2.11 5.74 -15.40
CA ALA A 119 0.73 5.63 -14.95
C ALA A 119 0.63 5.40 -13.44
N ASN A 120 1.47 4.53 -12.88
CA ASN A 120 1.49 4.25 -11.44
C ASN A 120 2.02 5.43 -10.62
N VAL A 121 3.02 6.16 -11.12
CA VAL A 121 3.53 7.37 -10.46
C VAL A 121 2.47 8.46 -10.43
N TYR A 122 1.78 8.73 -11.53
CA TYR A 122 0.69 9.72 -11.53
C TYR A 122 -0.43 9.35 -10.57
N LEU A 123 -0.78 8.06 -10.47
CA LEU A 123 -1.75 7.61 -9.45
C LEU A 123 -1.24 7.86 -8.02
N ALA A 124 0.05 7.65 -7.75
CA ALA A 124 0.63 7.94 -6.44
C ALA A 124 0.60 9.45 -6.12
N LEU A 125 0.96 10.29 -7.09
CA LEU A 125 0.92 11.75 -6.95
C LEU A 125 -0.51 12.29 -6.78
N ASP A 126 -1.51 11.69 -7.46
CA ASP A 126 -2.93 12.03 -7.28
C ASP A 126 -3.45 11.73 -5.85
N HIS A 127 -2.74 10.87 -5.12
CA HIS A 127 -2.99 10.56 -3.70
C HIS A 127 -2.07 11.32 -2.74
N ASP A 128 -1.33 12.33 -3.22
CA ASP A 128 -0.38 13.12 -2.42
C ASP A 128 0.70 12.26 -1.73
N LEU A 129 1.16 11.17 -2.38
CA LEU A 129 2.20 10.31 -1.83
C LEU A 129 3.59 10.83 -2.19
N ASP A 130 4.51 10.77 -1.21
CA ASP A 130 5.93 10.94 -1.49
C ASP A 130 6.47 9.72 -2.24
N VAL A 131 7.04 9.94 -3.42
CA VAL A 131 7.56 8.86 -4.27
C VAL A 131 9.07 8.79 -4.13
N VAL A 132 9.56 7.62 -3.70
CA VAL A 132 10.99 7.33 -3.49
C VAL A 132 11.49 6.41 -4.60
N PRO A 133 12.33 6.88 -5.54
CA PRO A 133 12.86 6.06 -6.62
C PRO A 133 13.93 5.08 -6.11
N VAL A 134 13.95 3.88 -6.70
CA VAL A 134 14.93 2.81 -6.44
C VAL A 134 15.27 2.15 -7.77
N LEU A 135 16.56 2.08 -8.09
CA LEU A 135 17.06 1.39 -9.29
C LEU A 135 17.39 -0.05 -8.97
N ASN A 136 16.67 -0.97 -9.60
CA ASN A 136 16.84 -2.41 -9.37
C ASN A 136 17.58 -3.10 -10.53
N LYS A 137 18.05 -4.30 -10.25
CA LYS A 137 18.76 -5.18 -11.20
C LYS A 137 20.11 -4.65 -11.67
N ILE A 138 20.83 -3.94 -10.80
CA ILE A 138 22.20 -3.46 -11.10
C ILE A 138 23.19 -4.61 -11.29
N ASP A 139 22.82 -5.84 -10.97
CA ASP A 139 23.59 -7.06 -11.21
C ASP A 139 23.60 -7.50 -12.69
N LEU A 140 22.76 -6.93 -13.52
CA LEU A 140 22.70 -7.26 -14.94
C LEU A 140 23.84 -6.56 -15.71
N PRO A 141 24.49 -7.26 -16.66
CA PRO A 141 25.53 -6.63 -17.51
C PRO A 141 25.04 -5.47 -18.37
N SER A 142 23.73 -5.41 -18.63
CA SER A 142 23.07 -4.35 -19.41
C SER A 142 22.56 -3.19 -18.55
N ALA A 143 22.79 -3.22 -17.23
CA ALA A 143 22.36 -2.16 -16.34
C ALA A 143 23.13 -0.86 -16.61
N ASP A 144 22.41 0.24 -16.74
CA ASP A 144 22.94 1.59 -16.88
C ASP A 144 22.21 2.54 -15.92
N PRO A 145 22.60 2.54 -14.62
CA PRO A 145 21.92 3.32 -13.61
C PRO A 145 21.92 4.83 -13.91
N GLN A 146 23.02 5.36 -14.47
CA GLN A 146 23.13 6.80 -14.75
C GLN A 146 22.12 7.25 -15.79
N ARG A 147 21.97 6.51 -16.88
CA ARG A 147 20.96 6.77 -17.90
C ARG A 147 19.55 6.73 -17.31
N VAL A 148 19.28 5.77 -16.43
CA VAL A 148 17.93 5.61 -15.83
C VAL A 148 17.64 6.71 -14.81
N ILE A 149 18.63 7.22 -14.07
CA ILE A 149 18.50 8.39 -13.20
C ILE A 149 18.05 9.60 -14.04
N GLU A 150 18.80 9.91 -15.11
CA GLU A 150 18.47 11.02 -16.02
C GLU A 150 17.05 10.86 -16.61
N GLU A 151 16.68 9.64 -16.99
CA GLU A 151 15.35 9.33 -17.51
C GLU A 151 14.24 9.54 -16.47
N ILE A 152 14.43 9.17 -15.19
CA ILE A 152 13.47 9.42 -14.11
C ILE A 152 13.31 10.92 -13.89
N GLU A 153 14.40 11.68 -13.86
CA GLU A 153 14.36 13.13 -13.64
C GLU A 153 13.71 13.87 -14.81
N ASP A 154 14.07 13.51 -16.04
CA ASP A 154 13.56 14.19 -17.24
C ASP A 154 12.09 13.85 -17.56
N VAL A 155 11.68 12.58 -17.36
CA VAL A 155 10.38 12.08 -17.79
C VAL A 155 9.35 12.15 -16.66
N ILE A 156 9.76 11.85 -15.42
CA ILE A 156 8.85 11.82 -14.26
C ILE A 156 8.93 13.15 -13.49
N GLY A 157 10.11 13.79 -13.45
CA GLY A 157 10.34 15.03 -12.71
C GLY A 157 10.59 14.82 -11.21
N ILE A 158 11.08 13.64 -10.82
CA ILE A 158 11.42 13.29 -9.44
C ILE A 158 12.94 13.20 -9.33
N GLU A 159 13.54 13.82 -8.30
CA GLU A 159 14.98 13.70 -8.02
C GLU A 159 15.37 12.24 -7.79
N ALA A 160 16.38 11.76 -8.52
CA ALA A 160 16.82 10.37 -8.49
C ALA A 160 18.35 10.21 -8.36
N GLU A 161 19.12 11.31 -8.26
CA GLU A 161 20.58 11.27 -8.15
C GLU A 161 21.05 10.39 -6.98
N ASP A 162 20.39 10.50 -5.82
CA ASP A 162 20.67 9.73 -4.61
C ASP A 162 19.86 8.43 -4.49
N ALA A 163 19.16 7.99 -5.55
CA ALA A 163 18.32 6.80 -5.50
C ALA A 163 19.15 5.54 -5.22
N PRO A 164 18.71 4.69 -4.27
CA PRO A 164 19.40 3.41 -4.01
C PRO A 164 19.50 2.55 -5.26
N GLN A 165 20.71 2.09 -5.55
CA GLN A 165 21.02 1.20 -6.65
C GLN A 165 21.18 -0.22 -6.09
N ILE A 166 20.22 -1.09 -6.39
CA ILE A 166 20.07 -2.38 -5.73
C ILE A 166 20.01 -3.57 -6.69
N SER A 167 20.23 -4.74 -6.14
CA SER A 167 19.75 -5.99 -6.72
C SER A 167 18.86 -6.71 -5.72
N ALA A 168 17.55 -6.63 -5.91
CA ALA A 168 16.59 -7.36 -5.09
C ALA A 168 16.83 -8.88 -5.16
N LYS A 169 17.30 -9.39 -6.32
CA LYS A 169 17.61 -10.81 -6.53
C LYS A 169 18.76 -11.27 -5.62
N THR A 170 19.83 -10.51 -5.50
CA THR A 170 21.00 -10.89 -4.71
C THR A 170 20.97 -10.35 -3.28
N GLY A 171 20.08 -9.39 -2.98
CA GLY A 171 20.01 -8.66 -1.72
C GLY A 171 20.98 -7.49 -1.61
N LEU A 172 21.74 -7.18 -2.68
CA LEU A 172 22.72 -6.11 -2.69
C LEU A 172 22.05 -4.75 -2.46
N ASN A 173 22.56 -3.99 -1.47
CA ASN A 173 22.12 -2.63 -1.12
C ASN A 173 20.63 -2.48 -0.73
N VAL A 174 19.90 -3.55 -0.47
CA VAL A 174 18.48 -3.46 -0.07
C VAL A 174 18.31 -2.77 1.29
N ASP A 175 19.33 -2.84 2.16
CA ASP A 175 19.37 -2.09 3.42
C ASP A 175 19.25 -0.57 3.20
N GLN A 176 19.78 -0.03 2.10
CA GLN A 176 19.65 1.39 1.77
C GLN A 176 18.19 1.76 1.49
N VAL A 177 17.41 0.87 0.86
CA VAL A 177 15.98 1.11 0.63
C VAL A 177 15.22 1.21 1.95
N LEU A 178 15.55 0.37 2.94
CA LEU A 178 14.92 0.43 4.26
C LEU A 178 15.22 1.75 4.99
N GLU A 179 16.45 2.24 4.88
CA GLU A 179 16.84 3.55 5.43
C GLU A 179 16.14 4.71 4.69
N GLU A 180 16.02 4.63 3.36
CA GLU A 180 15.28 5.63 2.57
C GLU A 180 13.79 5.67 2.95
N ILE A 181 13.17 4.52 3.22
CA ILE A 181 11.80 4.46 3.73
C ILE A 181 11.68 5.20 5.07
N VAL A 182 12.63 5.00 5.98
CA VAL A 182 12.66 5.71 7.27
C VAL A 182 12.83 7.21 7.07
N ALA A 183 13.71 7.63 6.15
CA ALA A 183 14.08 9.03 5.95
C ALA A 183 13.04 9.82 5.14
N LYS A 184 12.52 9.23 4.05
CA LYS A 184 11.73 9.95 3.03
C LYS A 184 10.23 9.67 3.09
N VAL A 185 9.78 8.50 3.57
CA VAL A 185 8.35 8.28 3.75
C VAL A 185 7.89 9.00 5.02
N PRO A 186 6.92 9.92 4.93
CA PRO A 186 6.48 10.66 6.11
C PRO A 186 5.79 9.76 7.13
N ALA A 187 5.92 10.13 8.39
CA ALA A 187 5.12 9.53 9.45
C ALA A 187 3.64 9.93 9.25
N PRO A 188 2.71 9.02 9.54
CA PRO A 188 1.29 9.34 9.46
C PRO A 188 0.91 10.45 10.44
N THR A 189 -0.04 11.27 10.03
CA THR A 189 -0.67 12.29 10.86
C THR A 189 -1.98 11.79 11.45
N GLY A 190 -2.56 12.54 12.39
CA GLY A 190 -3.87 12.30 12.99
C GLY A 190 -3.85 12.31 14.51
N ASP A 191 -5.00 12.63 15.12
CA ASP A 191 -5.17 12.69 16.59
C ASP A 191 -5.87 11.41 17.08
N PRO A 192 -5.21 10.57 17.90
CA PRO A 192 -5.83 9.37 18.48
C PRO A 192 -7.07 9.64 19.36
N LYS A 193 -7.25 10.88 19.83
CA LYS A 193 -8.39 11.31 20.69
C LYS A 193 -9.55 11.91 19.88
N ALA A 194 -9.36 12.17 18.60
CA ALA A 194 -10.41 12.66 17.72
C ALA A 194 -11.53 11.63 17.54
N SER A 195 -12.61 12.01 16.85
CA SER A 195 -13.64 11.05 16.42
C SER A 195 -13.05 10.06 15.44
N LEU A 196 -13.40 8.79 15.59
CA LEU A 196 -12.89 7.73 14.69
C LEU A 196 -13.19 8.07 13.24
N GLN A 197 -12.15 8.06 12.41
CA GLN A 197 -12.22 8.17 10.97
C GLN A 197 -11.27 7.15 10.35
N ALA A 198 -11.81 6.04 9.86
CA ALA A 198 -11.03 4.99 9.24
C ALA A 198 -11.46 4.80 7.78
N LEU A 199 -10.48 4.75 6.88
CA LEU A 199 -10.68 4.50 5.45
C LEU A 199 -10.69 3.00 5.19
N ILE A 200 -11.74 2.48 4.55
CA ILE A 200 -11.78 1.10 4.05
C ILE A 200 -11.04 1.05 2.70
N PHE A 201 -9.93 0.32 2.62
CA PHE A 201 -9.22 0.13 1.36
C PHE A 201 -9.41 -1.27 0.75
N ASP A 202 -9.79 -2.27 1.54
CA ASP A 202 -10.23 -3.59 1.05
C ASP A 202 -11.18 -4.27 2.05
N SER A 203 -11.84 -5.35 1.62
CA SER A 203 -12.64 -6.20 2.49
C SER A 203 -12.71 -7.62 1.96
N LEU A 204 -12.81 -8.59 2.85
CA LEU A 204 -13.00 -9.99 2.49
C LEU A 204 -14.06 -10.64 3.39
N TYR A 205 -14.62 -11.73 2.91
CA TYR A 205 -15.50 -12.59 3.69
C TYR A 205 -14.74 -13.85 4.11
N ASP A 206 -14.72 -14.08 5.41
CA ASP A 206 -14.21 -15.32 6.01
C ASP A 206 -15.38 -16.12 6.59
N ALA A 207 -15.39 -17.45 6.37
CA ALA A 207 -16.50 -18.31 6.80
C ALA A 207 -16.66 -18.36 8.32
N TYR A 208 -15.58 -18.09 9.08
CA TYR A 208 -15.57 -18.15 10.55
C TYR A 208 -15.65 -16.77 11.20
N LYS A 209 -14.94 -15.78 10.64
CA LYS A 209 -14.87 -14.40 11.18
C LYS A 209 -15.91 -13.45 10.59
N GLY A 210 -16.63 -13.87 9.55
CA GLY A 210 -17.55 -13.01 8.81
C GLY A 210 -16.83 -12.00 7.92
N VAL A 211 -17.32 -10.77 7.87
CA VAL A 211 -16.69 -9.72 7.06
C VAL A 211 -15.49 -9.16 7.81
N ILE A 212 -14.32 -9.22 7.17
CA ILE A 212 -13.06 -8.61 7.62
C ILE A 212 -12.83 -7.36 6.77
N VAL A 213 -12.77 -6.21 7.43
CA VAL A 213 -12.58 -4.90 6.79
C VAL A 213 -11.13 -4.48 6.96
N PHE A 214 -10.44 -4.20 5.87
CA PHE A 214 -9.07 -3.68 5.88
C PHE A 214 -9.14 -2.16 5.89
N CYS A 215 -8.53 -1.56 6.90
CA CYS A 215 -8.68 -0.13 7.12
C CYS A 215 -7.36 0.57 7.50
N ARG A 216 -7.29 1.84 7.10
CA ARG A 216 -6.32 2.80 7.58
C ARG A 216 -7.02 3.74 8.55
N ILE A 217 -6.55 3.80 9.79
CA ILE A 217 -7.05 4.76 10.77
C ILE A 217 -6.40 6.12 10.48
N LYS A 218 -7.20 7.10 10.10
CA LYS A 218 -6.72 8.48 9.89
C LYS A 218 -6.84 9.29 11.18
N GLU A 219 -7.98 9.17 11.89
CA GLU A 219 -8.25 9.86 13.15
C GLU A 219 -8.88 8.91 14.17
N GLY A 220 -8.67 9.20 15.44
CA GLY A 220 -9.30 8.47 16.53
C GLY A 220 -8.67 7.12 16.83
N THR A 221 -9.42 6.31 17.57
CA THR A 221 -9.00 4.97 18.00
C THR A 221 -10.20 4.03 17.97
N VAL A 222 -9.98 2.80 17.51
CA VAL A 222 -10.96 1.71 17.50
C VAL A 222 -10.45 0.50 18.23
N LYS A 223 -11.33 -0.14 19.00
CA LYS A 223 -11.04 -1.35 19.78
C LYS A 223 -12.26 -2.27 19.81
N LYS A 224 -12.07 -3.48 20.30
CA LYS A 224 -13.17 -4.41 20.54
C LYS A 224 -14.29 -3.77 21.35
N GLY A 225 -15.55 -3.97 20.95
CA GLY A 225 -16.75 -3.41 21.58
C GLY A 225 -17.08 -1.98 21.11
N THR A 226 -16.25 -1.33 20.26
CA THR A 226 -16.59 -0.01 19.70
C THR A 226 -17.80 -0.14 18.79
N PRO A 227 -18.89 0.64 19.01
CA PRO A 227 -20.01 0.69 18.08
C PRO A 227 -19.59 1.50 16.84
N ILE A 228 -19.62 0.89 15.67
CA ILE A 228 -19.20 1.52 14.42
C ILE A 228 -20.35 1.76 13.46
N LEU A 229 -20.19 2.78 12.63
CA LEU A 229 -21.09 3.16 11.54
C LEU A 229 -20.28 3.23 10.24
N MET A 230 -20.73 2.53 9.21
CA MET A 230 -20.30 2.68 7.82
C MET A 230 -21.03 3.87 7.21
N MET A 231 -20.32 4.96 6.91
CA MET A 231 -20.98 6.23 6.57
C MET A 231 -21.71 6.20 5.23
N ALA A 232 -21.18 5.47 4.22
CA ALA A 232 -21.80 5.40 2.89
C ALA A 232 -23.02 4.45 2.84
N THR A 233 -23.03 3.38 3.64
CA THR A 233 -24.11 2.38 3.63
C THR A 233 -25.10 2.58 4.76
N GLY A 234 -24.71 3.32 5.81
CA GLY A 234 -25.50 3.46 7.04
C GLY A 234 -25.52 2.22 7.92
N ALA A 235 -24.76 1.18 7.56
CA ALA A 235 -24.70 -0.05 8.34
C ALA A 235 -24.04 0.19 9.69
N LYS A 236 -24.64 -0.34 10.75
CA LYS A 236 -24.13 -0.25 12.12
C LYS A 236 -23.74 -1.65 12.59
N ALA A 237 -22.64 -1.73 13.31
CA ALA A 237 -22.18 -2.97 13.90
C ALA A 237 -21.33 -2.69 15.14
N GLU A 238 -21.06 -3.73 15.91
CA GLU A 238 -20.08 -3.68 17.01
C GLU A 238 -18.82 -4.40 16.58
N VAL A 239 -17.66 -3.81 16.90
CA VAL A 239 -16.35 -4.39 16.63
C VAL A 239 -16.13 -5.63 17.48
N VAL A 240 -15.89 -6.77 16.85
CA VAL A 240 -15.61 -8.05 17.50
C VAL A 240 -14.12 -8.20 17.80
N GLU A 241 -13.29 -7.86 16.84
CA GLU A 241 -11.83 -7.96 16.91
C GLU A 241 -11.20 -6.87 16.05
N VAL A 242 -10.06 -6.37 16.48
CA VAL A 242 -9.15 -5.52 15.70
C VAL A 242 -7.76 -6.15 15.69
N GLY A 243 -6.98 -5.89 14.65
CA GLY A 243 -5.64 -6.42 14.56
C GLY A 243 -4.88 -5.89 13.34
N TYR A 244 -3.68 -6.42 13.15
CA TYR A 244 -2.80 -6.09 12.03
C TYR A 244 -2.40 -7.33 11.24
N PHE A 245 -1.73 -7.11 10.12
CA PHE A 245 -1.42 -8.17 9.17
C PHE A 245 0.00 -8.69 9.41
N GLY A 246 0.14 -9.98 9.69
CA GLY A 246 1.40 -10.71 9.61
C GLY A 246 1.59 -11.31 8.20
N ALA A 247 2.65 -12.09 8.01
CA ALA A 247 2.87 -12.82 6.77
C ALA A 247 1.82 -13.95 6.65
N GLY A 248 0.80 -13.72 5.84
CA GLY A 248 -0.29 -14.67 5.60
C GLY A 248 -1.23 -14.92 6.78
N GLN A 249 -1.22 -14.09 7.83
CA GLN A 249 -2.06 -14.28 9.01
C GLN A 249 -2.56 -12.97 9.60
N PHE A 250 -3.72 -13.04 10.27
CA PHE A 250 -4.31 -11.94 11.02
C PHE A 250 -3.85 -12.01 12.48
N ILE A 251 -3.21 -10.95 13.00
CA ILE A 251 -2.70 -10.89 14.37
C ILE A 251 -3.57 -9.92 15.16
N PRO A 252 -4.36 -10.41 16.14
CA PRO A 252 -5.19 -9.56 17.00
C PRO A 252 -4.36 -8.60 17.85
N CYS A 253 -4.92 -7.41 18.09
CA CYS A 253 -4.35 -6.43 19.02
C CYS A 253 -5.44 -5.80 19.88
N GLU A 254 -5.05 -4.99 20.87
CA GLU A 254 -6.00 -4.35 21.77
C GLU A 254 -6.77 -3.22 21.10
N GLU A 255 -6.08 -2.41 20.30
CA GLU A 255 -6.65 -1.25 19.62
C GLU A 255 -5.87 -0.91 18.35
N LEU A 256 -6.52 -0.19 17.43
CA LEU A 256 -5.91 0.51 16.33
C LEU A 256 -6.16 2.01 16.50
N SER A 257 -5.12 2.81 16.44
CA SER A 257 -5.17 4.25 16.60
C SER A 257 -4.74 4.99 15.34
N ALA A 258 -4.91 6.32 15.33
CA ALA A 258 -4.53 7.19 14.23
C ALA A 258 -3.13 6.85 13.71
N GLY A 259 -2.99 6.75 12.40
CA GLY A 259 -1.75 6.36 11.73
C GLY A 259 -1.60 4.88 11.43
N MET A 260 -2.36 4.00 12.07
CA MET A 260 -2.21 2.56 11.90
C MET A 260 -2.98 2.01 10.71
N VAL A 261 -2.41 0.97 10.09
CA VAL A 261 -3.08 0.10 9.12
C VAL A 261 -3.38 -1.23 9.79
N GLY A 262 -4.59 -1.74 9.60
CA GLY A 262 -5.00 -2.99 10.21
C GLY A 262 -6.35 -3.49 9.70
N TYR A 263 -6.93 -4.42 10.42
CA TYR A 263 -8.24 -4.97 10.11
C TYR A 263 -9.22 -4.81 11.28
N ILE A 264 -10.48 -4.75 10.91
CA ILE A 264 -11.63 -4.77 11.83
C ILE A 264 -12.52 -5.94 11.43
N THR A 265 -12.88 -6.80 12.38
CA THR A 265 -14.03 -7.69 12.22
C THR A 265 -15.21 -7.15 13.00
N ALA A 266 -16.35 -7.16 12.38
CA ALA A 266 -17.57 -6.68 12.98
C ALA A 266 -18.72 -7.66 12.69
N SER A 267 -19.80 -7.58 13.48
CA SER A 267 -20.97 -8.43 13.31
C SER A 267 -21.77 -8.11 12.04
N LEU A 268 -21.06 -7.86 10.93
CA LEU A 268 -21.65 -7.62 9.61
C LEU A 268 -21.88 -8.95 8.90
N LYS A 269 -23.09 -9.13 8.38
CA LYS A 269 -23.48 -10.38 7.72
C LYS A 269 -23.21 -10.39 6.22
N ASN A 270 -23.02 -9.22 5.62
CA ASN A 270 -22.92 -9.09 4.18
C ASN A 270 -21.76 -8.16 3.79
N VAL A 271 -20.90 -8.60 2.87
CA VAL A 271 -19.84 -7.76 2.29
C VAL A 271 -20.39 -6.51 1.60
N LYS A 272 -21.64 -6.55 1.15
CA LYS A 272 -22.30 -5.36 0.57
C LYS A 272 -22.51 -4.21 1.56
N ASP A 273 -22.44 -4.50 2.86
CA ASP A 273 -22.53 -3.49 3.92
C ASP A 273 -21.22 -2.72 4.09
N THR A 274 -20.12 -3.23 3.52
CA THR A 274 -18.82 -2.58 3.48
C THR A 274 -18.47 -2.19 2.04
N ARG A 275 -18.33 -0.90 1.78
CA ARG A 275 -17.86 -0.41 0.48
C ARG A 275 -16.41 0.04 0.62
N VAL A 276 -15.59 -0.37 -0.32
CA VAL A 276 -14.22 0.12 -0.39
C VAL A 276 -14.22 1.62 -0.73
N GLY A 277 -13.39 2.38 -0.01
CA GLY A 277 -13.41 3.85 -0.04
C GLY A 277 -14.41 4.48 0.93
N ASP A 278 -15.20 3.67 1.67
CA ASP A 278 -16.10 4.18 2.70
C ASP A 278 -15.32 4.55 3.97
N THR A 279 -15.97 5.35 4.79
CA THR A 279 -15.49 5.76 6.10
C THR A 279 -16.17 4.95 7.20
N VAL A 280 -15.37 4.35 8.07
CA VAL A 280 -15.84 3.79 9.35
C VAL A 280 -15.67 4.84 10.44
N THR A 281 -16.74 5.10 11.18
CA THR A 281 -16.72 6.04 12.32
C THR A 281 -17.34 5.42 13.56
N ASP A 282 -17.16 6.04 14.72
CA ASP A 282 -17.84 5.64 15.96
C ASP A 282 -19.32 6.07 15.87
N ALA A 283 -20.24 5.12 16.03
CA ALA A 283 -21.68 5.41 15.96
C ALA A 283 -22.20 6.32 17.07
N GLY A 284 -21.51 6.37 18.23
CA GLY A 284 -21.84 7.25 19.35
C GLY A 284 -21.24 8.66 19.21
N ARG A 285 -20.15 8.80 18.44
CA ARG A 285 -19.45 10.06 18.18
C ARG A 285 -18.95 10.12 16.72
N PRO A 286 -19.86 10.24 15.75
CA PRO A 286 -19.50 10.23 14.34
C PRO A 286 -18.55 11.39 13.97
N CYS A 287 -17.62 11.13 13.04
CA CYS A 287 -16.81 12.18 12.44
C CYS A 287 -17.66 13.05 11.51
N ALA A 288 -17.28 14.33 11.37
CA ALA A 288 -18.00 15.30 10.55
C ALA A 288 -17.79 15.07 9.05
N GLU A 289 -16.60 14.62 8.66
CA GLU A 289 -16.19 14.44 7.28
C GLU A 289 -16.04 12.95 6.95
N HIS A 290 -16.47 12.56 5.76
CA HIS A 290 -16.25 11.23 5.21
C HIS A 290 -15.28 11.29 4.05
N PHE A 291 -14.51 10.23 3.84
CA PHE A 291 -13.67 10.11 2.65
C PHE A 291 -14.57 10.08 1.41
N ARG A 292 -14.15 10.78 0.37
CA ARG A 292 -14.83 10.68 -0.91
C ARG A 292 -14.58 9.27 -1.46
N VAL A 293 -15.63 8.49 -1.61
CA VAL A 293 -15.56 7.17 -2.26
C VAL A 293 -14.82 7.33 -3.58
N ILE A 294 -13.75 6.57 -3.76
CA ILE A 294 -12.99 6.52 -5.00
C ILE A 294 -13.97 6.09 -6.10
N LYS A 295 -14.42 7.03 -6.92
CA LYS A 295 -15.36 6.73 -8.00
C LYS A 295 -14.64 5.89 -9.03
N LYS A 296 -15.25 4.80 -9.49
CA LYS A 296 -14.88 4.10 -10.73
C LYS A 296 -14.88 5.11 -11.89
N SER A 297 -13.78 5.81 -12.13
CA SER A 297 -13.66 6.76 -13.22
C SER A 297 -13.15 6.10 -14.50
N ILE A 298 -13.90 5.12 -15.00
CA ILE A 298 -13.64 4.53 -16.33
C ILE A 298 -14.04 5.48 -17.48
N ARG A 299 -14.70 6.61 -17.19
CA ARG A 299 -15.28 7.45 -18.24
C ARG A 299 -14.46 8.66 -18.72
N TRP A 300 -13.46 9.12 -17.97
CA TRP A 300 -12.80 10.40 -18.29
C TRP A 300 -11.63 10.26 -19.26
N TYR A 301 -10.82 9.22 -19.17
CA TYR A 301 -9.65 9.05 -20.05
C TYR A 301 -10.02 8.79 -21.51
N ILE A 302 -11.12 8.10 -21.80
CA ILE A 302 -11.55 7.84 -23.17
C ILE A 302 -12.09 9.11 -23.82
N VAL A 303 -12.79 9.97 -23.08
CA VAL A 303 -13.39 11.21 -23.62
C VAL A 303 -12.32 12.27 -23.90
N ASP A 304 -11.32 12.41 -23.06
CA ASP A 304 -10.23 13.38 -23.28
C ASP A 304 -9.26 12.92 -24.36
N TYR A 305 -8.96 11.63 -24.44
CA TYR A 305 -8.16 11.06 -25.52
C TYR A 305 -8.86 11.25 -26.91
N ILE A 306 -10.16 11.04 -27.00
CA ILE A 306 -10.95 11.27 -28.21
C ILE A 306 -11.03 12.77 -28.55
N ARG A 307 -11.10 13.66 -27.55
CA ARG A 307 -11.05 15.11 -27.75
C ARG A 307 -9.69 15.61 -28.23
N GLN A 308 -8.59 15.08 -27.70
CA GLN A 308 -7.25 15.47 -28.08
C GLN A 308 -6.80 14.92 -29.44
N THR A 309 -7.24 13.72 -29.80
CA THR A 309 -6.83 13.05 -31.05
C THR A 309 -7.68 13.41 -32.28
N GLY A 310 -8.82 14.12 -32.12
CA GLY A 310 -9.63 14.62 -33.22
C GLY A 310 -10.18 13.53 -34.15
N GLN A 311 -10.18 12.28 -33.76
CA GLN A 311 -10.68 11.17 -34.56
C GLN A 311 -12.18 10.98 -34.36
N ASN A 312 -12.97 11.65 -35.22
CA ASN A 312 -14.36 11.32 -35.49
C ASN A 312 -14.43 9.94 -36.16
N THR A 313 -14.51 8.88 -35.42
CA THR A 313 -14.93 7.59 -35.98
C THR A 313 -16.42 7.44 -35.70
N ARG A 314 -17.24 7.70 -36.70
CA ARG A 314 -18.65 7.28 -36.74
C ARG A 314 -18.68 5.74 -36.74
N ILE A 315 -19.27 5.15 -35.72
CA ILE A 315 -19.92 3.85 -35.80
C ILE A 315 -21.40 4.05 -35.56
#